data_ae1c2aa2ff7939490f56b31e67ef686b
#
_entry.id   ae1c2aa2ff7939490f56b31e67ef686b
#
_cell.length_a   1.000
_cell.length_b   1.000
_cell.length_c   1.000
_cell.angle_alpha   90.00
_cell.angle_beta   90.00
_cell.angle_gamma   90.00
#
_symmetry.space_group_name_H-M   'P 1'
#
loop_
_entity.id
_entity.type
_entity.pdbx_description
1 polymer ?
#
loop_
_entity_poly.entity_id
_entity_poly.type
_entity_poly.pdbx_seq_one_letter_code
_entity_poly.pdbx_strand_id
1 'polypeptide(L)'
;MEKNLHGLGERMVRAGLINKEQLADALLWQERENTLLGETLVNHGIITGEQLFRFIFTSPGATLGEVLIGHGYIDREQLAEALRYQKKYGGRLGTICVSLGFLTAQQLDSALAQRVAPKGRLGDELLRLGIITQEQLDTALETQKRSGGRLGEILLFLEYVTEEQLYRALATQGEIGRLGSDVRLSDVKALPYGLANRYAAIVIREEKQYTVVAVESKLDEAAVKDMEAYLEKPIEQVLMTNAERLRFWEQAYRREEILGSVFALYDEQPENSAIETFTTPQLVTLLVLLAVFVVSLAANWFVTLLTLVIVFQILYLAMAIAKFWMVIKGARHNAQLRFSAEEVAAVDETKLPVYTLLIPVYKEKEVLPHLLKRIQNLDYPKYKLDVRILLEENDPETIELVRAMRLPSYFTPIVVPASMPQTKPKACNYGLLQAKGEYVVIYDAEDRPEPDQLKKAYLAFQKLPEEYVCIQAKLNYFNSRQNLLTRLFTQEYSMWFELLLVGIMQMDVPIPLGGTSNHFKMEFLRQVGGWDPFNVTEDADLGIRLYKHRYKTAILDSRTWEEANSDVKNWVRQRSRWIKGYMQTFFVHMREPVKFYRQIGFRGMLGYLAMILGTPLLPLLAKH
;
A
#
# COMPACT_ATOMS: atom_id res chain seq x y z
N MET A 1 -32.13 -17.50 -3.14
CA MET A 1 -33.10 -17.64 -4.26
C MET A 1 -34.21 -16.58 -4.22
N GLU A 2 -34.65 -16.11 -3.07
CA GLU A 2 -35.75 -15.13 -2.92
C GLU A 2 -35.49 -13.69 -3.39
N LYS A 3 -34.26 -13.18 -3.31
CA LYS A 3 -33.96 -11.76 -3.65
C LYS A 3 -33.96 -11.41 -5.15
N ASN A 4 -33.82 -12.38 -6.06
CA ASN A 4 -33.83 -12.11 -7.51
C ASN A 4 -35.21 -12.13 -8.12
N LEU A 5 -36.22 -12.64 -7.40
CA LEU A 5 -37.60 -12.72 -7.86
C LEU A 5 -38.37 -11.40 -7.73
N HIS A 6 -38.00 -10.54 -6.78
CA HIS A 6 -38.55 -9.19 -6.66
C HIS A 6 -38.24 -8.29 -7.88
N GLY A 7 -37.09 -8.50 -8.53
CA GLY A 7 -36.69 -7.69 -9.68
C GLY A 7 -37.57 -7.85 -10.94
N LEU A 8 -38.07 -9.05 -11.25
CA LEU A 8 -38.92 -9.28 -12.45
C LEU A 8 -40.30 -8.65 -12.28
N GLY A 9 -40.94 -8.88 -11.13
CA GLY A 9 -42.24 -8.33 -10.83
C GLY A 9 -42.27 -6.81 -10.79
N GLU A 10 -41.29 -6.20 -10.15
CA GLU A 10 -41.18 -4.74 -10.12
C GLU A 10 -40.95 -4.14 -11.51
N ARG A 11 -40.16 -4.79 -12.36
CA ARG A 11 -39.96 -4.37 -13.76
C ARG A 11 -41.28 -4.46 -14.55
N MET A 12 -42.07 -5.51 -14.33
CA MET A 12 -43.38 -5.65 -14.98
C MET A 12 -44.37 -4.56 -14.54
N VAL A 13 -44.34 -4.18 -13.26
CA VAL A 13 -45.14 -3.06 -12.75
C VAL A 13 -44.69 -1.74 -13.36
N ARG A 14 -43.37 -1.46 -13.41
CA ARG A 14 -42.85 -0.24 -14.03
C ARG A 14 -43.15 -0.13 -15.53
N ALA A 15 -43.19 -1.27 -16.21
CA ALA A 15 -43.57 -1.35 -17.63
C ALA A 15 -45.08 -1.33 -17.87
N GLY A 16 -45.88 -1.27 -16.82
CA GLY A 16 -47.34 -1.26 -16.93
C GLY A 16 -47.95 -2.59 -17.39
N LEU A 17 -47.20 -3.69 -17.34
CA LEU A 17 -47.65 -5.00 -17.74
C LEU A 17 -48.57 -5.64 -16.69
N ILE A 18 -48.29 -5.36 -15.42
CA ILE A 18 -49.11 -5.74 -14.25
C ILE A 18 -49.20 -4.55 -13.27
N ASN A 19 -50.17 -4.53 -12.40
CA ASN A 19 -50.25 -3.55 -11.32
C ASN A 19 -49.67 -4.13 -9.99
N LYS A 20 -49.53 -3.28 -8.95
CA LYS A 20 -48.97 -3.67 -7.66
C LYS A 20 -49.81 -4.74 -6.93
N GLU A 21 -51.13 -4.72 -7.06
CA GLU A 21 -52.05 -5.70 -6.46
C GLU A 21 -51.84 -7.06 -7.12
N GLN A 22 -51.82 -7.09 -8.45
CA GLN A 22 -51.54 -8.30 -9.23
C GLN A 22 -50.18 -8.91 -8.91
N LEU A 23 -49.16 -8.07 -8.66
CA LEU A 23 -47.85 -8.55 -8.22
C LEU A 23 -47.90 -9.17 -6.83
N ALA A 24 -48.60 -8.52 -5.88
CA ALA A 24 -48.75 -9.04 -4.52
C ALA A 24 -49.48 -10.39 -4.51
N ASP A 25 -50.57 -10.53 -5.26
CA ASP A 25 -51.32 -11.78 -5.40
C ASP A 25 -50.45 -12.88 -6.04
N ALA A 26 -49.73 -12.53 -7.10
CA ALA A 26 -48.87 -13.49 -7.80
C ALA A 26 -47.71 -13.98 -6.91
N LEU A 27 -47.18 -13.15 -6.04
CA LEU A 27 -46.15 -13.55 -5.07
C LEU A 27 -46.69 -14.50 -4.00
N LEU A 28 -47.94 -14.28 -3.54
CA LEU A 28 -48.61 -15.19 -2.61
C LEU A 28 -48.92 -16.57 -3.24
N TRP A 29 -49.35 -16.58 -4.51
CA TRP A 29 -49.58 -17.82 -5.24
C TRP A 29 -48.29 -18.56 -5.55
N GLN A 30 -47.25 -17.82 -5.94
CA GLN A 30 -45.90 -18.37 -6.18
C GLN A 30 -45.37 -19.14 -4.97
N GLU A 31 -45.56 -18.59 -3.76
CA GLU A 31 -45.14 -19.21 -2.51
C GLU A 31 -45.90 -20.50 -2.21
N ARG A 32 -47.19 -20.56 -2.59
CA ARG A 32 -48.05 -21.73 -2.41
C ARG A 32 -47.81 -22.82 -3.44
N GLU A 33 -47.57 -22.45 -4.68
CA GLU A 33 -47.49 -23.37 -5.83
C GLU A 33 -46.05 -23.79 -6.15
N ASN A 34 -45.06 -23.15 -5.53
CA ASN A 34 -43.62 -23.35 -5.78
C ASN A 34 -43.25 -23.21 -7.26
N THR A 35 -43.90 -22.29 -7.99
CA THR A 35 -43.71 -22.00 -9.41
C THR A 35 -42.91 -20.70 -9.57
N LEU A 36 -42.46 -20.36 -10.79
CA LEU A 36 -41.83 -19.07 -11.04
C LEU A 36 -42.89 -17.97 -11.23
N LEU A 37 -42.58 -16.74 -10.76
CA LEU A 37 -43.50 -15.60 -10.82
C LEU A 37 -44.13 -15.41 -12.21
N GLY A 38 -43.34 -15.53 -13.28
CA GLY A 38 -43.84 -15.42 -14.65
C GLY A 38 -44.85 -16.51 -15.01
N GLU A 39 -44.63 -17.76 -14.58
CA GLU A 39 -45.54 -18.86 -14.78
C GLU A 39 -46.81 -18.67 -13.96
N THR A 40 -46.67 -18.27 -12.70
CA THR A 40 -47.80 -17.97 -11.85
C THR A 40 -48.73 -16.93 -12.49
N LEU A 41 -48.12 -15.83 -13.01
CA LEU A 41 -48.87 -14.78 -13.70
C LEU A 41 -49.58 -15.27 -14.98
N VAL A 42 -48.96 -16.20 -15.72
CA VAL A 42 -49.57 -16.82 -16.92
C VAL A 42 -50.67 -17.84 -16.51
N ASN A 43 -50.38 -18.70 -15.56
CA ASN A 43 -51.33 -19.73 -15.10
C ASN A 43 -52.61 -19.14 -14.50
N HIS A 44 -52.46 -17.98 -13.82
CA HIS A 44 -53.62 -17.26 -13.28
C HIS A 44 -54.24 -16.24 -14.26
N GLY A 45 -53.80 -16.23 -15.52
CA GLY A 45 -54.38 -15.43 -16.59
C GLY A 45 -54.19 -13.92 -16.46
N ILE A 46 -53.24 -13.47 -15.62
CA ILE A 46 -52.93 -12.05 -15.46
C ILE A 46 -52.22 -11.50 -16.70
N ILE A 47 -51.32 -12.30 -17.29
CA ILE A 47 -50.65 -12.02 -18.56
C ILE A 47 -50.67 -13.25 -19.44
N THR A 48 -50.58 -13.03 -20.77
CA THR A 48 -50.44 -14.17 -21.69
C THR A 48 -48.98 -14.63 -21.77
N GLY A 49 -48.75 -15.90 -22.16
CA GLY A 49 -47.41 -16.40 -22.40
C GLY A 49 -46.64 -15.59 -23.44
N GLU A 50 -47.35 -15.04 -24.45
CA GLU A 50 -46.77 -14.15 -25.45
C GLU A 50 -46.38 -12.78 -24.87
N GLN A 51 -47.20 -12.23 -23.97
CA GLN A 51 -46.85 -10.99 -23.27
C GLN A 51 -45.65 -11.18 -22.33
N LEU A 52 -45.60 -12.29 -21.60
CA LEU A 52 -44.47 -12.65 -20.76
C LEU A 52 -43.18 -12.79 -21.62
N PHE A 53 -43.28 -13.56 -22.70
CA PHE A 53 -42.22 -13.77 -23.66
C PHE A 53 -41.71 -12.43 -24.21
N ARG A 54 -42.60 -11.63 -24.78
CA ARG A 54 -42.27 -10.31 -25.32
C ARG A 54 -41.60 -9.39 -24.29
N PHE A 55 -42.12 -9.37 -23.05
CA PHE A 55 -41.58 -8.57 -21.97
C PHE A 55 -40.15 -9.00 -21.58
N ILE A 56 -39.92 -10.30 -21.41
CA ILE A 56 -38.57 -10.85 -21.08
C ILE A 56 -37.56 -10.48 -22.16
N PHE A 57 -37.96 -10.52 -23.45
CA PHE A 57 -37.07 -10.27 -24.59
C PHE A 57 -36.85 -8.79 -24.93
N THR A 58 -37.84 -7.93 -24.68
CA THR A 58 -37.76 -6.51 -25.07
C THR A 58 -37.48 -5.59 -23.89
N SER A 59 -37.49 -6.10 -22.66
CA SER A 59 -37.23 -5.26 -21.49
C SER A 59 -35.75 -4.95 -21.33
N PRO A 60 -35.40 -3.71 -21.18
CA PRO A 60 -34.04 -3.33 -20.77
C PRO A 60 -33.70 -3.99 -19.43
N GLY A 61 -32.68 -4.86 -19.40
CA GLY A 61 -32.22 -5.52 -18.19
C GLY A 61 -32.57 -7.00 -18.02
N ALA A 62 -33.03 -7.68 -19.08
CA ALA A 62 -33.15 -9.15 -19.07
C ALA A 62 -31.77 -9.81 -18.77
N THR A 63 -31.76 -10.77 -17.82
CA THR A 63 -30.54 -11.53 -17.50
C THR A 63 -30.21 -12.50 -18.65
N LEU A 64 -28.93 -12.86 -18.80
CA LEU A 64 -28.54 -13.84 -19.83
C LEU A 64 -29.28 -15.18 -19.64
N GLY A 65 -29.47 -15.62 -18.38
CA GLY A 65 -30.20 -16.85 -18.09
C GLY A 65 -31.66 -16.81 -18.58
N GLU A 66 -32.35 -15.68 -18.40
CA GLU A 66 -33.71 -15.47 -18.90
C GLU A 66 -33.75 -15.54 -20.44
N VAL A 67 -32.77 -14.90 -21.09
CA VAL A 67 -32.65 -14.93 -22.56
C VAL A 67 -32.40 -16.37 -23.06
N LEU A 68 -31.48 -17.10 -22.43
CA LEU A 68 -31.13 -18.47 -22.84
C LEU A 68 -32.31 -19.45 -22.68
N ILE A 69 -33.06 -19.35 -21.58
CA ILE A 69 -34.31 -20.16 -21.39
C ILE A 69 -35.35 -19.76 -22.42
N GLY A 70 -35.54 -18.48 -22.61
CA GLY A 70 -36.58 -17.99 -23.53
C GLY A 70 -36.37 -18.41 -24.98
N HIS A 71 -35.11 -18.55 -25.41
CA HIS A 71 -34.76 -19.13 -26.72
C HIS A 71 -34.81 -20.67 -26.75
N GLY A 72 -35.02 -21.31 -25.62
CA GLY A 72 -34.97 -22.76 -25.53
C GLY A 72 -33.57 -23.35 -25.74
N TYR A 73 -32.52 -22.51 -25.54
CA TYR A 73 -31.14 -22.97 -25.65
C TYR A 73 -30.72 -23.81 -24.45
N ILE A 74 -31.25 -23.52 -23.28
CA ILE A 74 -31.06 -24.27 -22.04
C ILE A 74 -32.40 -24.40 -21.29
N ASP A 75 -32.56 -25.45 -20.52
CA ASP A 75 -33.67 -25.61 -19.60
C ASP A 75 -33.37 -25.05 -18.19
N ARG A 76 -34.34 -25.16 -17.27
CA ARG A 76 -34.21 -24.62 -15.91
C ARG A 76 -33.23 -25.39 -15.04
N GLU A 77 -33.13 -26.70 -15.23
CA GLU A 77 -32.19 -27.54 -14.49
C GLU A 77 -30.77 -27.23 -14.89
N GLN A 78 -30.50 -27.08 -16.20
CA GLN A 78 -29.23 -26.65 -16.75
C GLN A 78 -28.83 -25.23 -16.28
N LEU A 79 -29.79 -24.29 -16.25
CA LEU A 79 -29.51 -22.96 -15.69
C LEU A 79 -29.19 -23.04 -14.19
N ALA A 80 -29.95 -23.82 -13.42
CA ALA A 80 -29.69 -23.97 -11.99
C ALA A 80 -28.36 -24.63 -11.70
N GLU A 81 -27.93 -25.58 -12.54
CA GLU A 81 -26.61 -26.19 -12.47
C GLU A 81 -25.50 -25.21 -12.83
N ALA A 82 -25.65 -24.47 -13.92
CA ALA A 82 -24.70 -23.45 -14.34
C ALA A 82 -24.57 -22.31 -13.29
N LEU A 83 -25.68 -21.90 -12.65
CA LEU A 83 -25.66 -20.93 -11.57
C LEU A 83 -25.01 -21.47 -10.29
N ARG A 84 -25.21 -22.75 -9.95
CA ARG A 84 -24.48 -23.41 -8.85
C ARG A 84 -22.99 -23.46 -9.12
N TYR A 85 -22.59 -23.79 -10.35
CA TYR A 85 -21.21 -23.79 -10.79
C TYR A 85 -20.63 -22.39 -10.72
N GLN A 86 -21.35 -21.38 -11.23
CA GLN A 86 -20.94 -19.98 -11.18
C GLN A 86 -20.74 -19.48 -9.74
N LYS A 87 -21.66 -19.84 -8.84
CA LYS A 87 -21.57 -19.46 -7.42
C LYS A 87 -20.33 -20.09 -6.77
N LYS A 88 -20.00 -21.32 -7.12
CA LYS A 88 -18.88 -22.06 -6.54
C LYS A 88 -17.53 -21.61 -7.08
N TYR A 89 -17.43 -21.42 -8.38
CA TYR A 89 -16.14 -21.21 -9.07
C TYR A 89 -15.98 -19.82 -9.71
N GLY A 90 -17.04 -19.04 -9.81
CA GLY A 90 -17.04 -17.79 -10.56
C GLY A 90 -17.15 -18.00 -12.07
N GLY A 91 -16.90 -16.95 -12.85
CA GLY A 91 -16.95 -16.96 -14.30
C GLY A 91 -18.24 -16.40 -14.89
N ARG A 92 -18.28 -16.32 -16.23
CA ARG A 92 -19.45 -15.84 -16.98
C ARG A 92 -20.44 -16.99 -17.16
N LEU A 93 -21.73 -16.71 -16.91
CA LEU A 93 -22.78 -17.72 -17.08
C LEU A 93 -22.79 -18.35 -18.47
N GLY A 94 -22.61 -17.52 -19.51
CA GLY A 94 -22.58 -18.01 -20.91
C GLY A 94 -21.42 -18.95 -21.17
N THR A 95 -20.20 -18.59 -20.76
CA THR A 95 -19.00 -19.42 -20.90
C THR A 95 -19.16 -20.74 -20.12
N ILE A 96 -19.74 -20.67 -18.92
CA ILE A 96 -20.03 -21.86 -18.10
C ILE A 96 -21.02 -22.79 -18.81
N CYS A 97 -22.10 -22.25 -19.37
CA CYS A 97 -23.07 -23.08 -20.12
C CYS A 97 -22.43 -23.75 -21.35
N VAL A 98 -21.51 -23.08 -22.04
CA VAL A 98 -20.74 -23.68 -23.15
C VAL A 98 -19.80 -24.77 -22.62
N SER A 99 -19.07 -24.52 -21.53
CA SER A 99 -18.12 -25.50 -20.95
C SER A 99 -18.81 -26.74 -20.38
N LEU A 100 -20.03 -26.59 -19.87
CA LEU A 100 -20.87 -27.68 -19.40
C LEU A 100 -21.59 -28.43 -20.56
N GLY A 101 -21.43 -27.94 -21.80
CA GLY A 101 -22.06 -28.53 -22.98
C GLY A 101 -23.55 -28.27 -23.12
N PHE A 102 -24.10 -27.29 -22.40
CA PHE A 102 -25.53 -26.96 -22.44
C PHE A 102 -25.89 -26.12 -23.66
N LEU A 103 -24.92 -25.36 -24.23
CA LEU A 103 -25.10 -24.62 -25.48
C LEU A 103 -23.81 -24.51 -26.25
N THR A 104 -23.93 -24.20 -27.55
CA THR A 104 -22.78 -23.96 -28.43
C THR A 104 -22.32 -22.51 -28.35
N ALA A 105 -21.07 -22.21 -28.73
CA ALA A 105 -20.56 -20.86 -28.82
C ALA A 105 -21.43 -19.97 -29.74
N GLN A 106 -21.90 -20.51 -30.86
CA GLN A 106 -22.76 -19.80 -31.82
C GLN A 106 -24.13 -19.43 -31.22
N GLN A 107 -24.72 -20.29 -30.39
CA GLN A 107 -25.95 -20.00 -29.66
C GLN A 107 -25.72 -18.92 -28.60
N LEU A 108 -24.58 -18.95 -27.91
CA LEU A 108 -24.19 -17.92 -26.97
C LEU A 108 -24.04 -16.57 -27.66
N ASP A 109 -23.34 -16.50 -28.79
CA ASP A 109 -23.15 -15.26 -29.55
C ASP A 109 -24.49 -14.69 -30.02
N SER A 110 -25.40 -15.57 -30.49
CA SER A 110 -26.75 -15.16 -30.90
C SER A 110 -27.57 -14.59 -29.74
N ALA A 111 -27.48 -15.19 -28.55
CA ALA A 111 -28.14 -14.69 -27.34
C ALA A 111 -27.56 -13.36 -26.84
N LEU A 112 -26.24 -13.21 -26.93
CA LEU A 112 -25.54 -11.97 -26.55
C LEU A 112 -25.83 -10.82 -27.50
N ALA A 113 -25.92 -11.07 -28.82
CA ALA A 113 -26.23 -10.07 -29.82
C ALA A 113 -27.64 -9.47 -29.65
N GLN A 114 -28.58 -10.23 -29.11
CA GLN A 114 -29.94 -9.78 -28.83
C GLN A 114 -30.09 -9.08 -27.45
N ARG A 115 -29.08 -9.20 -26.60
CA ARG A 115 -29.06 -8.55 -25.31
C ARG A 115 -28.63 -7.09 -25.48
N VAL A 116 -29.54 -6.16 -25.29
CA VAL A 116 -29.21 -4.74 -25.13
C VAL A 116 -28.46 -4.58 -23.81
N ALA A 117 -27.15 -4.73 -23.82
CA ALA A 117 -26.32 -4.49 -22.66
C ALA A 117 -26.36 -2.98 -22.36
N PRO A 118 -26.81 -2.55 -21.18
CA PRO A 118 -26.70 -1.14 -20.81
C PRO A 118 -25.21 -0.84 -20.60
N LYS A 119 -24.59 -0.07 -21.50
CA LYS A 119 -23.33 0.62 -21.24
C LYS A 119 -23.60 1.74 -20.23
N GLY A 120 -23.92 1.38 -19.00
CA GLY A 120 -24.20 2.32 -17.91
C GLY A 120 -22.91 2.68 -17.14
N ARG A 121 -22.93 3.83 -16.49
CA ARG A 121 -21.92 4.19 -15.48
C ARG A 121 -22.14 3.30 -14.23
N LEU A 122 -21.10 3.13 -13.39
CA LEU A 122 -21.18 2.32 -12.17
C LEU A 122 -22.39 2.71 -11.27
N GLY A 123 -22.65 4.03 -11.12
CA GLY A 123 -23.79 4.53 -10.36
C GLY A 123 -25.14 4.04 -10.90
N ASP A 124 -25.31 4.07 -12.23
CA ASP A 124 -26.53 3.61 -12.90
C ASP A 124 -26.75 2.11 -12.67
N GLU A 125 -25.65 1.33 -12.70
CA GLU A 125 -25.72 -0.12 -12.47
C GLU A 125 -26.09 -0.45 -11.01
N LEU A 126 -25.51 0.28 -10.04
CA LEU A 126 -25.84 0.12 -8.62
C LEU A 126 -27.29 0.50 -8.31
N LEU A 127 -27.81 1.56 -8.93
CA LEU A 127 -29.24 1.93 -8.87
C LEU A 127 -30.13 0.84 -9.49
N ARG A 128 -29.75 0.34 -10.68
CA ARG A 128 -30.50 -0.72 -11.37
C ARG A 128 -30.59 -2.01 -10.55
N LEU A 129 -29.50 -2.34 -9.83
CA LEU A 129 -29.45 -3.49 -8.93
C LEU A 129 -30.17 -3.24 -7.60
N GLY A 130 -30.65 -2.01 -7.34
CA GLY A 130 -31.31 -1.64 -6.08
C GLY A 130 -30.36 -1.68 -4.88
N ILE A 131 -29.06 -1.55 -5.11
CA ILE A 131 -28.04 -1.59 -4.06
C ILE A 131 -27.93 -0.24 -3.36
N ILE A 132 -28.09 0.87 -4.10
CA ILE A 132 -28.10 2.24 -3.58
C ILE A 132 -29.37 2.97 -4.03
N THR A 133 -29.71 4.04 -3.30
CA THR A 133 -30.79 4.98 -3.68
C THR A 133 -30.21 6.12 -4.53
N GLN A 134 -31.11 6.89 -5.20
CA GLN A 134 -30.70 8.08 -5.95
C GLN A 134 -30.04 9.12 -5.03
N GLU A 135 -30.55 9.33 -3.83
CA GLU A 135 -30.00 10.26 -2.83
C GLU A 135 -28.59 9.87 -2.42
N GLN A 136 -28.32 8.56 -2.22
CA GLN A 136 -26.98 8.05 -1.92
C GLN A 136 -26.02 8.26 -3.08
N LEU A 137 -26.47 8.06 -4.31
CA LEU A 137 -25.66 8.32 -5.50
C LEU A 137 -25.32 9.80 -5.62
N ASP A 138 -26.31 10.68 -5.45
CA ASP A 138 -26.13 12.13 -5.55
C ASP A 138 -25.12 12.62 -4.50
N THR A 139 -25.23 12.15 -3.25
CA THR A 139 -24.26 12.44 -2.17
C THR A 139 -22.85 11.98 -2.52
N ALA A 140 -22.72 10.79 -3.09
CA ALA A 140 -21.42 10.27 -3.51
C ALA A 140 -20.81 11.05 -4.68
N LEU A 141 -21.64 11.48 -5.65
CA LEU A 141 -21.21 12.30 -6.77
C LEU A 141 -20.82 13.72 -6.34
N GLU A 142 -21.52 14.33 -5.37
CA GLU A 142 -21.13 15.61 -4.78
C GLU A 142 -19.79 15.50 -4.07
N THR A 143 -19.58 14.43 -3.32
CA THR A 143 -18.30 14.14 -2.66
C THR A 143 -17.20 13.98 -3.71
N GLN A 144 -17.46 13.24 -4.78
CA GLN A 144 -16.52 13.08 -5.89
C GLN A 144 -16.18 14.41 -6.57
N LYS A 145 -17.17 15.27 -6.80
CA LYS A 145 -16.96 16.59 -7.40
C LYS A 145 -16.10 17.50 -6.52
N ARG A 146 -16.27 17.42 -5.19
CA ARG A 146 -15.54 18.25 -4.23
C ARG A 146 -14.09 17.81 -4.06
N SER A 147 -13.83 16.53 -3.96
CA SER A 147 -12.50 16.02 -3.56
C SER A 147 -11.93 14.96 -4.50
N GLY A 148 -12.56 14.71 -5.66
CA GLY A 148 -12.10 13.76 -6.67
C GLY A 148 -12.21 12.31 -6.19
N GLY A 149 -11.44 11.42 -6.79
CA GLY A 149 -11.42 9.99 -6.44
C GLY A 149 -12.37 9.14 -7.27
N ARG A 150 -12.32 7.82 -7.04
CA ARG A 150 -13.18 6.86 -7.73
C ARG A 150 -14.52 6.73 -7.01
N LEU A 151 -15.61 6.77 -7.76
CA LEU A 151 -16.97 6.65 -7.18
C LEU A 151 -17.13 5.40 -6.30
N GLY A 152 -16.55 4.27 -6.71
CA GLY A 152 -16.60 3.03 -5.92
C GLY A 152 -15.95 3.15 -4.55
N GLU A 153 -14.78 3.79 -4.46
CA GLU A 153 -14.07 4.01 -3.19
C GLU A 153 -14.86 4.95 -2.25
N ILE A 154 -15.50 5.98 -2.83
CA ILE A 154 -16.35 6.90 -2.09
C ILE A 154 -17.59 6.18 -1.54
N LEU A 155 -18.25 5.34 -2.34
CA LEU A 155 -19.39 4.56 -1.92
C LEU A 155 -19.04 3.56 -0.81
N LEU A 156 -17.87 2.93 -0.88
CA LEU A 156 -17.34 2.08 0.19
C LEU A 156 -17.06 2.87 1.46
N PHE A 157 -16.43 4.05 1.33
CA PHE A 157 -16.15 4.92 2.47
C PHE A 157 -17.42 5.43 3.17
N LEU A 158 -18.46 5.77 2.40
CA LEU A 158 -19.77 6.18 2.92
C LEU A 158 -20.60 5.00 3.44
N GLU A 159 -20.08 3.78 3.37
CA GLU A 159 -20.76 2.55 3.77
C GLU A 159 -22.10 2.32 3.04
N TYR A 160 -22.28 2.90 1.85
CA TYR A 160 -23.48 2.71 1.03
C TYR A 160 -23.48 1.38 0.29
N VAL A 161 -22.28 0.81 0.04
CA VAL A 161 -22.10 -0.50 -0.57
C VAL A 161 -21.06 -1.30 0.20
N THR A 162 -21.18 -2.62 0.15
CA THR A 162 -20.12 -3.54 0.58
C THR A 162 -19.13 -3.78 -0.56
N GLU A 163 -17.93 -4.23 -0.25
CA GLU A 163 -16.92 -4.59 -1.26
C GLU A 163 -17.48 -5.62 -2.26
N GLU A 164 -18.17 -6.65 -1.78
CA GLU A 164 -18.80 -7.66 -2.62
C GLU A 164 -19.86 -7.08 -3.57
N GLN A 165 -20.70 -6.17 -3.09
CA GLN A 165 -21.72 -5.50 -3.91
C GLN A 165 -21.07 -4.62 -4.99
N LEU A 166 -20.02 -3.89 -4.63
CA LEU A 166 -19.28 -3.04 -5.58
C LEU A 166 -18.65 -3.88 -6.69
N TYR A 167 -17.90 -4.92 -6.32
CA TYR A 167 -17.20 -5.75 -7.31
C TYR A 167 -18.18 -6.55 -8.17
N ARG A 168 -19.35 -6.93 -7.66
CA ARG A 168 -20.41 -7.53 -8.45
C ARG A 168 -20.96 -6.56 -9.50
N ALA A 169 -21.19 -5.31 -9.14
CA ALA A 169 -21.63 -4.27 -10.08
C ALA A 169 -20.55 -3.97 -11.14
N LEU A 170 -19.28 -3.86 -10.71
CA LEU A 170 -18.14 -3.68 -11.62
C LEU A 170 -17.96 -4.85 -12.59
N ALA A 171 -18.14 -6.07 -12.13
CA ALA A 171 -18.10 -7.25 -12.99
C ALA A 171 -19.18 -7.22 -14.07
N THR A 172 -20.39 -6.84 -13.68
CA THR A 172 -21.53 -6.67 -14.62
C THR A 172 -21.25 -5.56 -15.62
N GLN A 173 -20.78 -4.39 -15.16
CA GLN A 173 -20.41 -3.25 -16.01
C GLN A 173 -19.26 -3.58 -16.98
N GLY A 174 -18.23 -4.30 -16.49
CA GLY A 174 -17.08 -4.69 -17.27
C GLY A 174 -17.32 -5.87 -18.23
N GLU A 175 -18.51 -6.49 -18.15
CA GLU A 175 -18.81 -7.74 -18.90
C GLU A 175 -17.81 -8.86 -18.62
N ILE A 176 -17.31 -8.95 -17.40
CA ILE A 176 -16.43 -10.01 -16.93
C ILE A 176 -17.09 -10.80 -15.80
N GLY A 177 -16.58 -12.01 -15.51
CA GLY A 177 -17.06 -12.81 -14.40
C GLY A 177 -16.72 -12.21 -13.05
N ARG A 178 -17.43 -12.61 -11.98
CA ARG A 178 -17.04 -12.39 -10.58
C ARG A 178 -16.43 -13.69 -10.04
N LEU A 179 -15.37 -13.58 -9.23
CA LEU A 179 -14.77 -14.72 -8.56
C LEU A 179 -15.82 -15.42 -7.66
N GLY A 180 -15.83 -16.76 -7.68
CA GLY A 180 -16.75 -17.54 -6.84
C GLY A 180 -16.34 -17.56 -5.37
N SER A 181 -17.33 -17.80 -4.47
CA SER A 181 -17.11 -17.78 -3.03
C SER A 181 -16.22 -18.91 -2.50
N ASP A 182 -16.19 -20.05 -3.18
CA ASP A 182 -15.56 -21.30 -2.71
C ASP A 182 -14.29 -21.66 -3.50
N VAL A 183 -13.72 -20.67 -4.21
CA VAL A 183 -12.51 -20.91 -5.01
C VAL A 183 -11.33 -21.11 -4.07
N ARG A 184 -10.59 -22.21 -4.32
CA ARG A 184 -9.29 -22.48 -3.71
C ARG A 184 -8.25 -22.49 -4.83
N LEU A 185 -7.06 -21.97 -4.56
CA LEU A 185 -5.93 -22.17 -5.46
C LEU A 185 -5.64 -23.67 -5.48
N SER A 186 -5.83 -24.28 -6.63
CA SER A 186 -5.44 -25.67 -6.89
C SER A 186 -4.05 -25.69 -7.53
N ASP A 187 -3.52 -26.88 -7.83
CA ASP A 187 -2.23 -27.10 -8.50
C ASP A 187 -2.22 -26.55 -9.94
N VAL A 188 -2.28 -25.24 -10.06
CA VAL A 188 -2.33 -24.52 -11.34
C VAL A 188 -0.96 -23.92 -11.62
N LYS A 189 -0.60 -23.85 -12.90
CA LYS A 189 0.60 -23.14 -13.36
C LYS A 189 0.49 -21.67 -12.96
N ALA A 190 1.24 -21.25 -11.94
CA ALA A 190 1.26 -19.86 -11.49
C ALA A 190 1.89 -18.96 -12.58
N LEU A 191 1.41 -17.70 -12.67
CA LEU A 191 2.12 -16.68 -13.44
C LEU A 191 3.48 -16.39 -12.79
N PRO A 192 4.52 -16.01 -13.57
CA PRO A 192 5.72 -15.45 -12.99
C PRO A 192 5.37 -14.23 -12.14
N TYR A 193 6.01 -14.08 -10.97
CA TYR A 193 5.72 -13.00 -10.04
C TYR A 193 5.72 -11.61 -10.70
N GLY A 194 6.71 -11.34 -11.60
CA GLY A 194 6.77 -10.05 -12.31
C GLY A 194 5.56 -9.77 -13.20
N LEU A 195 5.02 -10.81 -13.89
CA LEU A 195 3.83 -10.67 -14.73
C LEU A 195 2.57 -10.54 -13.88
N ALA A 196 2.44 -11.38 -12.84
CA ALA A 196 1.35 -11.33 -11.88
C ALA A 196 1.26 -9.96 -11.19
N ASN A 197 2.39 -9.44 -10.73
CA ASN A 197 2.46 -8.14 -10.04
C ASN A 197 2.15 -6.97 -10.97
N ARG A 198 2.64 -6.99 -12.23
CA ARG A 198 2.37 -5.94 -13.23
C ARG A 198 0.88 -5.74 -13.47
N TYR A 199 0.13 -6.83 -13.55
CA TYR A 199 -1.29 -6.82 -13.91
C TYR A 199 -2.24 -7.10 -12.75
N ALA A 200 -1.73 -7.24 -11.53
CA ALA A 200 -2.48 -7.63 -10.34
C ALA A 200 -3.38 -8.86 -10.62
N ALA A 201 -2.79 -9.90 -11.24
CA ALA A 201 -3.50 -11.03 -11.80
C ALA A 201 -3.00 -12.35 -11.21
N ILE A 202 -3.93 -13.28 -10.94
CA ILE A 202 -3.65 -14.61 -10.38
C ILE A 202 -4.38 -15.66 -11.20
N VAL A 203 -3.69 -16.71 -11.62
CA VAL A 203 -4.35 -17.88 -12.21
C VAL A 203 -5.09 -18.64 -11.13
N ILE A 204 -6.39 -18.82 -11.32
CA ILE A 204 -7.26 -19.49 -10.35
C ILE A 204 -7.52 -20.94 -10.76
N ARG A 205 -7.70 -21.19 -12.06
CA ARG A 205 -8.06 -22.48 -12.57
C ARG A 205 -7.66 -22.60 -14.04
N GLU A 206 -7.25 -23.78 -14.43
CA GLU A 206 -7.00 -24.15 -15.82
C GLU A 206 -8.09 -25.08 -16.33
N GLU A 207 -8.75 -24.69 -17.41
CA GLU A 207 -9.71 -25.50 -18.15
C GLU A 207 -9.08 -26.08 -19.41
N LYS A 208 -9.78 -26.99 -20.09
CA LYS A 208 -9.26 -27.62 -21.33
C LYS A 208 -8.99 -26.59 -22.43
N GLN A 209 -9.85 -25.59 -22.58
CA GLN A 209 -9.82 -24.61 -23.69
C GLN A 209 -9.37 -23.19 -23.27
N TYR A 210 -9.38 -22.86 -22.01
CA TYR A 210 -9.03 -21.53 -21.50
C TYR A 210 -8.50 -21.60 -20.07
N THR A 211 -7.88 -20.52 -19.62
CA THR A 211 -7.41 -20.36 -18.24
C THR A 211 -8.19 -19.24 -17.55
N VAL A 212 -8.68 -19.49 -16.34
CA VAL A 212 -9.38 -18.49 -15.53
C VAL A 212 -8.38 -17.69 -14.73
N VAL A 213 -8.34 -16.37 -14.97
CA VAL A 213 -7.45 -15.43 -14.33
C VAL A 213 -8.25 -14.43 -13.50
N ALA A 214 -7.99 -14.39 -12.19
CA ALA A 214 -8.59 -13.39 -11.30
C ALA A 214 -7.78 -12.09 -11.36
N VAL A 215 -8.49 -10.95 -11.47
CA VAL A 215 -7.92 -9.61 -11.63
C VAL A 215 -8.65 -8.61 -10.73
N GLU A 216 -7.98 -7.54 -10.29
CA GLU A 216 -8.63 -6.44 -9.55
C GLU A 216 -9.45 -5.51 -10.45
N SER A 217 -9.05 -5.37 -11.70
CA SER A 217 -9.73 -4.57 -12.72
C SER A 217 -9.64 -5.27 -14.07
N LYS A 218 -10.60 -4.99 -14.97
CA LYS A 218 -10.58 -5.54 -16.32
C LYS A 218 -9.27 -5.16 -17.01
N LEU A 219 -8.60 -6.16 -17.55
CA LEU A 219 -7.36 -6.00 -18.30
C LEU A 219 -7.63 -5.39 -19.68
N ASP A 220 -6.68 -4.63 -20.18
CA ASP A 220 -6.65 -4.18 -21.56
C ASP A 220 -6.21 -5.32 -22.51
N GLU A 221 -6.31 -5.08 -23.81
CA GLU A 221 -5.97 -6.09 -24.83
C GLU A 221 -4.47 -6.46 -24.82
N ALA A 222 -3.59 -5.52 -24.44
CA ALA A 222 -2.16 -5.77 -24.38
C ALA A 222 -1.82 -6.73 -23.23
N ALA A 223 -2.37 -6.47 -22.04
CA ALA A 223 -2.21 -7.33 -20.88
C ALA A 223 -2.80 -8.74 -21.12
N VAL A 224 -3.94 -8.83 -21.80
CA VAL A 224 -4.55 -10.12 -22.18
C VAL A 224 -3.59 -10.90 -23.09
N LYS A 225 -3.05 -10.28 -24.15
CA LYS A 225 -2.09 -10.91 -25.06
C LYS A 225 -0.81 -11.37 -24.37
N ASP A 226 -0.26 -10.56 -23.46
CA ASP A 226 0.94 -10.94 -22.70
C ASP A 226 0.69 -12.20 -21.86
N MET A 227 -0.48 -12.30 -21.23
CA MET A 227 -0.83 -13.47 -20.43
C MET A 227 -1.13 -14.70 -21.27
N GLU A 228 -1.89 -14.55 -22.35
CA GLU A 228 -2.21 -15.65 -23.27
C GLU A 228 -0.95 -16.21 -23.93
N ALA A 229 0.02 -15.35 -24.26
CA ALA A 229 1.33 -15.77 -24.77
C ALA A 229 2.11 -16.63 -23.77
N TYR A 230 2.04 -16.31 -22.48
CA TYR A 230 2.70 -17.10 -21.43
C TYR A 230 1.95 -18.39 -21.09
N LEU A 231 0.60 -18.32 -21.02
CA LEU A 231 -0.24 -19.45 -20.62
C LEU A 231 -0.51 -20.41 -21.78
N GLU A 232 -0.20 -19.99 -23.02
CA GLU A 232 -0.46 -20.75 -24.28
C GLU A 232 -1.95 -21.11 -24.46
N LYS A 233 -2.84 -20.39 -23.82
CA LYS A 233 -4.29 -20.57 -23.86
C LYS A 233 -5.01 -19.23 -23.74
N PRO A 234 -6.21 -19.09 -24.31
CA PRO A 234 -7.07 -17.94 -24.07
C PRO A 234 -7.35 -17.78 -22.57
N ILE A 235 -7.54 -16.54 -22.11
CA ILE A 235 -7.86 -16.27 -20.73
C ILE A 235 -9.33 -15.84 -20.56
N GLU A 236 -9.97 -16.31 -19.50
CA GLU A 236 -11.22 -15.78 -18.98
C GLU A 236 -10.94 -14.97 -17.71
N GLN A 237 -11.31 -13.69 -17.74
CA GLN A 237 -11.11 -12.79 -16.61
C GLN A 237 -12.26 -12.89 -15.61
N VAL A 238 -11.93 -12.97 -14.33
CA VAL A 238 -12.89 -12.86 -13.22
C VAL A 238 -12.43 -11.79 -12.26
N LEU A 239 -13.35 -10.93 -11.82
CA LEU A 239 -13.04 -9.86 -10.88
C LEU A 239 -12.91 -10.44 -9.47
N MET A 240 -11.83 -10.08 -8.77
CA MET A 240 -11.61 -10.39 -7.35
C MET A 240 -11.58 -9.11 -6.51
N THR A 241 -12.01 -9.20 -5.26
CA THR A 241 -11.89 -8.11 -4.29
C THR A 241 -10.45 -7.96 -3.79
N ASN A 242 -10.14 -6.82 -3.16
CA ASN A 242 -8.82 -6.62 -2.56
C ASN A 242 -8.51 -7.68 -1.46
N ALA A 243 -9.51 -8.04 -0.66
CA ALA A 243 -9.37 -9.06 0.38
C ALA A 243 -9.08 -10.47 -0.22
N GLU A 244 -9.77 -10.83 -1.32
CA GLU A 244 -9.53 -12.08 -2.03
C GLU A 244 -8.14 -12.08 -2.67
N ARG A 245 -7.74 -10.95 -3.28
CA ARG A 245 -6.40 -10.81 -3.85
C ARG A 245 -5.32 -11.06 -2.80
N LEU A 246 -5.37 -10.39 -1.66
CA LEU A 246 -4.40 -10.57 -0.58
C LEU A 246 -4.30 -12.03 -0.13
N ARG A 247 -5.45 -12.71 0.03
CA ARG A 247 -5.50 -14.12 0.41
C ARG A 247 -4.83 -15.03 -0.63
N PHE A 248 -5.16 -14.87 -1.90
CA PHE A 248 -4.61 -15.72 -2.96
C PHE A 248 -3.16 -15.38 -3.26
N TRP A 249 -2.80 -14.10 -3.15
CA TRP A 249 -1.44 -13.63 -3.34
C TRP A 249 -0.49 -14.21 -2.30
N GLU A 250 -0.89 -14.20 -1.02
CA GLU A 250 -0.14 -14.85 0.05
C GLU A 250 0.06 -16.35 -0.22
N GLN A 251 -0.95 -17.04 -0.76
CA GLN A 251 -0.81 -18.46 -1.08
C GLN A 251 0.11 -18.72 -2.27
N ALA A 252 0.03 -17.89 -3.31
CA ALA A 252 0.74 -18.10 -4.57
C ALA A 252 2.19 -17.60 -4.54
N TYR A 253 2.44 -16.45 -3.89
CA TYR A 253 3.69 -15.70 -4.01
C TYR A 253 4.34 -15.35 -2.66
N ARG A 254 3.92 -15.99 -1.58
CA ARG A 254 4.48 -15.75 -0.23
C ARG A 254 6.00 -15.79 -0.21
N ARG A 255 6.61 -16.77 -0.90
CA ARG A 255 8.06 -16.94 -0.93
C ARG A 255 8.75 -15.79 -1.66
N GLU A 256 8.25 -15.43 -2.83
CA GLU A 256 8.76 -14.35 -3.68
C GLU A 256 8.67 -13.01 -2.96
N GLU A 257 7.53 -12.75 -2.31
CA GLU A 257 7.33 -11.52 -1.53
C GLU A 257 8.25 -11.43 -0.31
N ILE A 258 8.45 -12.54 0.42
CA ILE A 258 9.41 -12.59 1.53
C ILE A 258 10.81 -12.30 1.00
N LEU A 259 11.25 -13.01 -0.04
CA LEU A 259 12.58 -12.82 -0.63
C LEU A 259 12.75 -11.37 -1.14
N GLY A 260 11.76 -10.83 -1.85
CA GLY A 260 11.77 -9.45 -2.30
C GLY A 260 11.82 -8.44 -1.15
N SER A 261 11.08 -8.65 -0.07
CA SER A 261 11.09 -7.74 1.08
C SER A 261 12.39 -7.75 1.87
N VAL A 262 13.15 -8.85 1.82
CA VAL A 262 14.40 -9.05 2.59
C VAL A 262 15.63 -8.79 1.73
N PHE A 263 15.66 -9.31 0.50
CA PHE A 263 16.90 -9.37 -0.30
C PHE A 263 16.92 -8.48 -1.54
N ALA A 264 15.81 -7.81 -1.92
CA ALA A 264 15.77 -7.00 -3.14
C ALA A 264 16.91 -5.99 -3.22
N LEU A 265 17.20 -5.27 -2.14
CA LEU A 265 18.31 -4.33 -2.11
C LEU A 265 19.67 -5.02 -2.30
N TYR A 266 19.87 -6.19 -1.67
CA TYR A 266 21.13 -6.94 -1.82
C TYR A 266 21.29 -7.52 -3.23
N ASP A 267 20.21 -8.04 -3.80
CA ASP A 267 20.24 -8.64 -5.14
C ASP A 267 20.51 -7.60 -6.24
N GLU A 268 19.93 -6.40 -6.11
CA GLU A 268 20.09 -5.33 -7.10
C GLU A 268 21.33 -4.44 -6.84
N GLN A 269 21.65 -4.16 -5.58
CA GLN A 269 22.68 -3.22 -5.15
C GLN A 269 23.46 -3.76 -3.94
N PRO A 270 24.21 -4.86 -4.07
CA PRO A 270 24.89 -5.52 -2.95
C PRO A 270 25.84 -4.60 -2.18
N GLU A 271 26.43 -3.60 -2.84
CA GLU A 271 27.29 -2.61 -2.22
C GLU A 271 26.56 -1.65 -1.26
N ASN A 272 25.23 -1.63 -1.29
CA ASN A 272 24.40 -0.77 -0.44
C ASN A 272 23.75 -1.51 0.74
N SER A 273 23.77 -2.85 0.78
CA SER A 273 23.16 -3.63 1.85
C SER A 273 24.13 -3.95 2.98
N ALA A 274 23.65 -3.88 4.22
CA ALA A 274 24.41 -4.21 5.42
C ALA A 274 24.42 -5.72 5.75
N ILE A 275 23.96 -6.60 4.85
CA ILE A 275 24.02 -8.06 5.02
C ILE A 275 25.46 -8.52 5.28
N GLU A 276 26.41 -7.93 4.59
CA GLU A 276 27.85 -8.05 4.84
C GLU A 276 28.37 -6.70 5.34
N THR A 277 28.53 -6.49 6.62
CA THR A 277 28.99 -5.20 7.16
C THR A 277 30.44 -4.91 6.78
N PHE A 278 31.31 -5.92 6.76
CA PHE A 278 32.73 -5.80 6.44
C PHE A 278 33.11 -6.66 5.24
N THR A 279 33.84 -6.06 4.31
CA THR A 279 34.48 -6.78 3.21
C THR A 279 35.87 -7.26 3.61
N THR A 280 36.39 -8.29 2.93
CA THR A 280 37.77 -8.79 3.15
C THR A 280 38.83 -7.67 3.03
N PRO A 281 38.78 -6.78 2.02
CA PRO A 281 39.74 -5.64 1.95
C PRO A 281 39.66 -4.71 3.16
N GLN A 282 38.48 -4.43 3.68
CA GLN A 282 38.32 -3.60 4.90
C GLN A 282 38.91 -4.29 6.13
N LEU A 283 38.69 -5.58 6.31
CA LEU A 283 39.27 -6.36 7.40
C LEU A 283 40.79 -6.37 7.31
N VAL A 284 41.33 -6.62 6.13
CA VAL A 284 42.80 -6.56 5.89
C VAL A 284 43.31 -5.16 6.22
N THR A 285 42.64 -4.11 5.76
CA THR A 285 43.05 -2.72 6.07
C THR A 285 43.05 -2.45 7.57
N LEU A 286 42.03 -2.88 8.30
CA LEU A 286 41.94 -2.73 9.76
C LEU A 286 43.05 -3.52 10.47
N LEU A 287 43.38 -4.73 10.01
CA LEU A 287 44.46 -5.53 10.55
C LEU A 287 45.83 -4.90 10.30
N VAL A 288 46.02 -4.34 9.09
CA VAL A 288 47.27 -3.60 8.76
C VAL A 288 47.41 -2.35 9.64
N LEU A 289 46.36 -1.57 9.80
CA LEU A 289 46.36 -0.40 10.69
C LEU A 289 46.62 -0.80 12.15
N LEU A 290 46.04 -1.89 12.62
CA LEU A 290 46.32 -2.43 13.96
C LEU A 290 47.77 -2.87 14.09
N ALA A 291 48.32 -3.57 13.10
CA ALA A 291 49.72 -3.99 13.10
C ALA A 291 50.67 -2.77 13.12
N VAL A 292 50.41 -1.76 12.29
CA VAL A 292 51.19 -0.50 12.28
C VAL A 292 51.12 0.19 13.63
N PHE A 293 49.94 0.24 14.24
CA PHE A 293 49.73 0.82 15.58
C PHE A 293 50.54 0.06 16.65
N VAL A 294 50.49 -1.27 16.67
CA VAL A 294 51.26 -2.10 17.62
C VAL A 294 52.78 -1.93 17.43
N VAL A 295 53.25 -1.91 16.18
CA VAL A 295 54.68 -1.67 15.88
C VAL A 295 55.10 -0.27 16.33
N SER A 296 54.27 0.75 16.06
CA SER A 296 54.52 2.12 16.52
C SER A 296 54.59 2.23 18.04
N LEU A 297 53.69 1.55 18.75
CA LEU A 297 53.68 1.48 20.22
C LEU A 297 54.99 0.83 20.74
N ALA A 298 55.43 -0.27 20.11
CA ALA A 298 56.65 -0.95 20.49
C ALA A 298 57.91 -0.10 20.22
N ALA A 299 57.88 0.69 19.15
CA ALA A 299 58.98 1.59 18.80
C ALA A 299 59.08 2.81 19.74
N ASN A 300 57.95 3.48 19.99
CA ASN A 300 57.88 4.62 20.92
C ASN A 300 56.44 4.86 21.36
N TRP A 301 56.07 4.26 22.48
CA TRP A 301 54.69 4.30 22.99
C TRP A 301 54.21 5.73 23.27
N PHE A 302 55.08 6.60 23.82
CA PHE A 302 54.72 7.97 24.16
C PHE A 302 54.39 8.81 22.91
N VAL A 303 55.27 8.80 21.93
CA VAL A 303 55.05 9.53 20.66
C VAL A 303 53.82 8.98 19.93
N THR A 304 53.65 7.66 19.91
CA THR A 304 52.48 7.03 19.26
C THR A 304 51.19 7.46 19.90
N LEU A 305 51.06 7.38 21.24
CA LEU A 305 49.87 7.84 21.95
C LEU A 305 49.63 9.34 21.80
N LEU A 306 50.70 10.16 21.91
CA LEU A 306 50.60 11.60 21.72
C LEU A 306 50.09 11.95 20.31
N THR A 307 50.66 11.30 19.26
CA THR A 307 50.22 11.50 17.89
C THR A 307 48.76 11.08 17.71
N LEU A 308 48.34 9.94 18.28
CA LEU A 308 46.97 9.48 18.23
C LEU A 308 46.00 10.48 18.86
N VAL A 309 46.34 10.99 20.06
CA VAL A 309 45.54 12.02 20.76
C VAL A 309 45.44 13.27 19.92
N ILE A 310 46.56 13.78 19.36
CA ILE A 310 46.54 14.97 18.51
C ILE A 310 45.67 14.77 17.28
N VAL A 311 45.79 13.63 16.59
CA VAL A 311 44.95 13.31 15.41
C VAL A 311 43.47 13.27 15.80
N PHE A 312 43.11 12.60 16.89
CA PHE A 312 41.75 12.54 17.34
C PHE A 312 41.20 13.90 17.78
N GLN A 313 42.00 14.75 18.43
CA GLN A 313 41.58 16.12 18.80
C GLN A 313 41.37 16.99 17.56
N ILE A 314 42.21 16.88 16.54
CA ILE A 314 42.02 17.61 15.28
C ILE A 314 40.73 17.14 14.59
N LEU A 315 40.50 15.82 14.50
CA LEU A 315 39.26 15.28 13.93
C LEU A 315 38.02 15.71 14.72
N TYR A 316 38.09 15.63 16.05
CA TYR A 316 37.03 16.10 16.93
C TYR A 316 36.68 17.56 16.67
N LEU A 317 37.68 18.43 16.66
CA LEU A 317 37.51 19.87 16.45
C LEU A 317 36.92 20.15 15.06
N ALA A 318 37.42 19.49 14.02
CA ALA A 318 36.91 19.64 12.66
C ALA A 318 35.43 19.23 12.55
N MET A 319 35.04 18.09 13.14
CA MET A 319 33.66 17.63 13.15
C MET A 319 32.76 18.56 14.01
N ALA A 320 33.24 19.02 15.15
CA ALA A 320 32.50 19.95 15.99
C ALA A 320 32.25 21.29 15.28
N ILE A 321 33.28 21.85 14.61
CA ILE A 321 33.13 23.04 13.79
C ILE A 321 32.15 22.82 12.64
N ALA A 322 32.23 21.68 11.94
CA ALA A 322 31.30 21.37 10.87
C ALA A 322 29.84 21.31 11.36
N LYS A 323 29.56 20.61 12.47
CA LYS A 323 28.23 20.54 13.09
C LYS A 323 27.75 21.92 13.56
N PHE A 324 28.62 22.69 14.19
CA PHE A 324 28.30 24.06 14.64
C PHE A 324 27.96 24.96 13.44
N TRP A 325 28.68 24.84 12.34
CA TRP A 325 28.39 25.57 11.11
C TRP A 325 27.05 25.19 10.51
N MET A 326 26.71 23.89 10.51
CA MET A 326 25.40 23.39 10.07
C MET A 326 24.28 24.01 10.93
N VAL A 327 24.43 24.03 12.25
CA VAL A 327 23.46 24.64 13.18
C VAL A 327 23.30 26.14 12.91
N ILE A 328 24.39 26.89 12.70
CA ILE A 328 24.33 28.33 12.37
C ILE A 328 23.60 28.54 11.04
N LYS A 329 23.88 27.73 10.04
CA LYS A 329 23.18 27.80 8.75
C LYS A 329 21.67 27.56 8.93
N GLY A 330 21.29 26.53 9.67
CA GLY A 330 19.88 26.25 9.97
C GLY A 330 19.18 27.36 10.76
N ALA A 331 19.89 27.97 11.72
CA ALA A 331 19.33 29.06 12.51
C ALA A 331 19.16 30.38 11.73
N ARG A 332 20.11 30.70 10.83
CA ARG A 332 20.11 31.96 10.07
C ARG A 332 19.14 31.98 8.90
N HIS A 333 18.93 30.85 8.27
CA HIS A 333 18.12 30.76 7.07
C HIS A 333 16.91 29.89 7.36
N ASN A 334 15.73 30.48 7.27
CA ASN A 334 14.46 29.80 7.48
C ASN A 334 14.09 28.96 6.25
N ALA A 335 14.98 28.03 5.87
CA ALA A 335 14.90 27.27 4.61
C ALA A 335 13.93 26.08 4.68
N GLN A 336 13.42 25.76 5.85
CA GLN A 336 12.37 24.74 5.98
C GLN A 336 11.10 25.15 5.23
N LEU A 337 10.43 24.19 4.65
CA LEU A 337 9.18 24.44 3.96
C LEU A 337 8.07 24.72 4.98
N ARG A 338 7.47 25.89 4.85
CA ARG A 338 6.34 26.32 5.66
C ARG A 338 5.15 26.61 4.80
N PHE A 339 3.99 26.24 5.27
CA PHE A 339 2.71 26.52 4.64
C PHE A 339 1.77 27.12 5.68
N SER A 340 1.07 28.19 5.31
CA SER A 340 0.05 28.78 6.18
C SER A 340 -1.22 27.93 6.21
N ALA A 341 -2.06 28.16 7.21
CA ALA A 341 -3.35 27.47 7.30
C ALA A 341 -4.23 27.77 6.07
N GLU A 342 -4.11 28.98 5.51
CA GLU A 342 -4.82 29.37 4.30
C GLU A 342 -4.31 28.63 3.06
N GLU A 343 -3.00 28.44 2.89
CA GLU A 343 -2.43 27.65 1.79
C GLU A 343 -2.87 26.19 1.88
N VAL A 344 -2.90 25.61 3.09
CA VAL A 344 -3.37 24.24 3.30
C VAL A 344 -4.86 24.10 3.03
N ALA A 345 -5.67 25.07 3.49
CA ALA A 345 -7.12 25.09 3.24
C ALA A 345 -7.47 25.31 1.77
N ALA A 346 -6.60 26.01 1.03
CA ALA A 346 -6.78 26.28 -0.41
C ALA A 346 -6.37 25.11 -1.31
N VAL A 347 -5.89 24.00 -0.76
CA VAL A 347 -5.51 22.83 -1.55
C VAL A 347 -6.72 22.27 -2.30
N ASP A 348 -6.58 22.19 -3.60
CA ASP A 348 -7.58 21.52 -4.46
C ASP A 348 -7.55 20.00 -4.17
N GLU A 349 -8.51 19.53 -3.35
CA GLU A 349 -8.59 18.13 -2.95
C GLU A 349 -8.80 17.18 -4.14
N THR A 350 -9.29 17.67 -5.28
CA THR A 350 -9.47 16.83 -6.50
C THR A 350 -8.13 16.33 -7.03
N LYS A 351 -7.07 17.13 -6.86
CA LYS A 351 -5.71 16.82 -7.32
C LYS A 351 -4.87 16.01 -6.33
N LEU A 352 -5.35 15.84 -5.10
CA LEU A 352 -4.65 15.03 -4.12
C LEU A 352 -4.54 13.59 -4.61
N PRO A 353 -3.34 12.98 -4.61
CA PRO A 353 -3.15 11.59 -5.01
C PRO A 353 -3.57 10.62 -3.91
N VAL A 354 -3.55 9.33 -4.21
CA VAL A 354 -3.62 8.29 -3.19
C VAL A 354 -2.34 8.32 -2.36
N TYR A 355 -2.47 8.31 -1.04
CA TYR A 355 -1.37 8.31 -0.07
C TYR A 355 -1.31 6.98 0.66
N THR A 356 -0.19 6.25 0.57
CA THR A 356 0.03 5.05 1.37
C THR A 356 0.63 5.41 2.73
N LEU A 357 0.04 4.90 3.80
CA LEU A 357 0.56 4.98 5.16
C LEU A 357 0.99 3.59 5.59
N LEU A 358 2.27 3.40 5.86
CA LEU A 358 2.82 2.15 6.42
C LEU A 358 2.88 2.26 7.93
N ILE A 359 2.24 1.34 8.62
CA ILE A 359 2.14 1.29 10.07
C ILE A 359 2.66 -0.06 10.55
N PRO A 360 3.97 -0.21 10.75
CA PRO A 360 4.55 -1.42 11.31
C PRO A 360 4.20 -1.51 12.80
N VAL A 361 3.65 -2.65 13.21
CA VAL A 361 3.21 -2.90 14.60
C VAL A 361 3.75 -4.25 15.07
N TYR A 362 4.43 -4.25 16.21
CA TYR A 362 4.93 -5.48 16.84
C TYR A 362 4.84 -5.39 18.35
N LYS A 363 3.94 -6.19 18.95
CA LYS A 363 3.69 -6.25 20.40
C LYS A 363 3.25 -4.91 21.02
N GLU A 364 2.49 -4.12 20.28
CA GLU A 364 2.04 -2.77 20.67
C GLU A 364 0.51 -2.66 20.70
N LYS A 365 -0.16 -3.71 21.16
CA LYS A 365 -1.63 -3.80 21.19
C LYS A 365 -2.32 -2.66 21.96
N GLU A 366 -1.66 -2.10 22.98
CA GLU A 366 -2.23 -1.02 23.80
C GLU A 366 -2.24 0.34 23.08
N VAL A 367 -1.25 0.58 22.23
CA VAL A 367 -1.08 1.87 21.54
C VAL A 367 -1.87 1.94 20.24
N LEU A 368 -2.07 0.80 19.57
CA LEU A 368 -2.69 0.69 18.27
C LEU A 368 -4.07 1.36 18.15
N PRO A 369 -5.05 1.22 19.10
CA PRO A 369 -6.33 1.91 19.00
C PRO A 369 -6.21 3.44 18.97
N HIS A 370 -5.23 3.98 19.70
CA HIS A 370 -4.98 5.42 19.73
C HIS A 370 -4.37 5.92 18.41
N LEU A 371 -3.46 5.16 17.82
CA LEU A 371 -2.91 5.49 16.51
C LEU A 371 -4.00 5.49 15.43
N LEU A 372 -4.82 4.44 15.36
CA LEU A 372 -5.91 4.36 14.38
C LEU A 372 -6.84 5.57 14.45
N LYS A 373 -7.20 6.01 15.66
CA LYS A 373 -7.99 7.22 15.87
C LYS A 373 -7.28 8.49 15.38
N ARG A 374 -5.95 8.58 15.54
CA ARG A 374 -5.16 9.73 15.04
C ARG A 374 -5.11 9.74 13.52
N ILE A 375 -4.93 8.58 12.89
CA ILE A 375 -4.96 8.45 11.42
C ILE A 375 -6.35 8.84 10.87
N GLN A 376 -7.43 8.48 11.57
CA GLN A 376 -8.78 8.91 11.21
C GLN A 376 -8.96 10.43 11.28
N ASN A 377 -8.20 11.12 12.12
CA ASN A 377 -8.26 12.59 12.29
C ASN A 377 -7.34 13.36 11.30
N LEU A 378 -6.54 12.67 10.48
CA LEU A 378 -5.74 13.36 9.46
C LEU A 378 -6.65 14.14 8.50
N ASP A 379 -6.27 15.36 8.17
CA ASP A 379 -6.96 16.20 7.18
C ASP A 379 -6.55 15.77 5.76
N TYR A 380 -7.16 14.69 5.30
CA TYR A 380 -6.97 14.12 3.96
C TYR A 380 -8.22 13.33 3.59
N PRO A 381 -8.70 13.35 2.32
CA PRO A 381 -9.84 12.54 1.89
C PRO A 381 -9.61 11.06 2.17
N LYS A 382 -10.45 10.43 3.02
CA LYS A 382 -10.18 9.07 3.54
C LYS A 382 -10.14 7.99 2.46
N TYR A 383 -10.97 8.12 1.41
CA TYR A 383 -10.96 7.21 0.26
C TYR A 383 -9.74 7.38 -0.68
N LYS A 384 -8.85 8.37 -0.38
CA LYS A 384 -7.54 8.52 -1.00
C LYS A 384 -6.40 8.08 -0.08
N LEU A 385 -6.70 7.45 1.06
CA LEU A 385 -5.72 6.82 1.94
C LEU A 385 -5.66 5.32 1.69
N ASP A 386 -4.46 4.77 1.61
CA ASP A 386 -4.13 3.34 1.59
C ASP A 386 -3.35 3.05 2.89
N VAL A 387 -4.09 2.81 3.99
CA VAL A 387 -3.48 2.62 5.32
C VAL A 387 -3.19 1.14 5.55
N ARG A 388 -1.91 0.79 5.62
CA ARG A 388 -1.42 -0.59 5.75
C ARG A 388 -0.92 -0.85 7.14
N ILE A 389 -1.66 -1.64 7.92
CA ILE A 389 -1.24 -2.09 9.25
C ILE A 389 -0.42 -3.36 9.06
N LEU A 390 0.89 -3.26 9.29
CA LEU A 390 1.84 -4.34 9.07
C LEU A 390 2.03 -5.12 10.37
N LEU A 391 1.47 -6.33 10.42
CA LEU A 391 1.40 -7.18 11.60
C LEU A 391 2.38 -8.35 11.44
N GLU A 392 3.32 -8.54 12.34
CA GLU A 392 4.23 -9.68 12.27
C GLU A 392 3.48 -10.98 12.61
N GLU A 393 3.66 -12.02 11.78
CA GLU A 393 2.96 -13.33 11.92
C GLU A 393 3.15 -13.98 13.29
N ASN A 394 4.27 -13.71 13.96
CA ASN A 394 4.58 -14.24 15.29
C ASN A 394 4.03 -13.38 16.45
N ASP A 395 3.12 -12.44 16.15
CA ASP A 395 2.37 -11.65 17.13
C ASP A 395 0.85 -11.90 17.03
N PRO A 396 0.37 -13.10 17.41
CA PRO A 396 -1.03 -13.48 17.27
C PRO A 396 -1.97 -12.59 18.08
N GLU A 397 -1.53 -12.05 19.22
CA GLU A 397 -2.37 -11.20 20.07
C GLU A 397 -2.75 -9.89 19.36
N THR A 398 -1.78 -9.25 18.71
CA THR A 398 -2.05 -8.02 17.95
C THR A 398 -2.87 -8.32 16.69
N ILE A 399 -2.64 -9.45 16.02
CA ILE A 399 -3.42 -9.88 14.85
C ILE A 399 -4.90 -10.10 15.24
N GLU A 400 -5.16 -10.82 16.34
CA GLU A 400 -6.53 -11.05 16.81
C GLU A 400 -7.24 -9.75 17.21
N LEU A 401 -6.53 -8.85 17.88
CA LEU A 401 -7.05 -7.52 18.21
C LEU A 401 -7.50 -6.77 16.95
N VAL A 402 -6.64 -6.71 15.94
CA VAL A 402 -6.93 -5.99 14.68
C VAL A 402 -8.09 -6.65 13.93
N ARG A 403 -8.18 -7.98 13.90
CA ARG A 403 -9.29 -8.73 13.29
C ARG A 403 -10.62 -8.48 14.00
N ALA A 404 -10.60 -8.29 15.33
CA ALA A 404 -11.78 -7.97 16.11
C ALA A 404 -12.26 -6.52 15.92
N MET A 405 -11.38 -5.63 15.45
CA MET A 405 -11.71 -4.24 15.17
C MET A 405 -12.51 -4.11 13.87
N ARG A 406 -13.58 -3.32 13.89
CA ARG A 406 -14.28 -2.89 12.66
C ARG A 406 -13.52 -1.71 12.06
N LEU A 407 -12.53 -2.03 11.22
CA LEU A 407 -11.74 -1.01 10.54
C LEU A 407 -12.50 -0.45 9.33
N PRO A 408 -12.43 0.88 9.09
CA PRO A 408 -12.92 1.48 7.85
C PRO A 408 -12.23 0.90 6.61
N SER A 409 -12.86 0.98 5.45
CA SER A 409 -12.44 0.34 4.19
C SER A 409 -11.04 0.75 3.69
N TYR A 410 -10.56 1.92 4.09
CA TYR A 410 -9.21 2.39 3.72
C TYR A 410 -8.08 1.85 4.61
N PHE A 411 -8.39 1.04 5.63
CA PHE A 411 -7.40 0.29 6.42
C PHE A 411 -7.28 -1.14 5.89
N THR A 412 -6.06 -1.56 5.63
CA THR A 412 -5.74 -2.91 5.16
C THR A 412 -4.76 -3.57 6.15
N PRO A 413 -5.21 -4.47 7.02
CA PRO A 413 -4.32 -5.29 7.82
C PRO A 413 -3.56 -6.27 6.92
N ILE A 414 -2.24 -6.30 7.06
CA ILE A 414 -1.33 -7.18 6.32
C ILE A 414 -0.52 -7.99 7.32
N VAL A 415 -0.64 -9.30 7.29
CA VAL A 415 0.19 -10.19 8.08
C VAL A 415 1.51 -10.38 7.36
N VAL A 416 2.58 -9.86 7.94
CA VAL A 416 3.94 -9.99 7.41
C VAL A 416 4.50 -11.34 7.80
N PRO A 417 4.86 -12.21 6.85
CA PRO A 417 5.33 -13.56 7.18
C PRO A 417 6.60 -13.57 8.02
N ALA A 418 6.69 -14.54 8.91
CA ALA A 418 7.87 -14.72 9.75
C ALA A 418 9.09 -15.08 8.88
N SER A 419 10.13 -14.26 8.96
CA SER A 419 11.42 -14.46 8.28
C SER A 419 12.53 -13.68 8.97
N MET A 420 13.78 -14.07 8.74
CA MET A 420 14.94 -13.33 9.25
C MET A 420 15.50 -12.41 8.16
N PRO A 421 15.93 -11.19 8.53
CA PRO A 421 15.85 -10.60 9.86
C PRO A 421 14.42 -10.12 10.18
N GLN A 422 14.00 -10.25 11.43
CA GLN A 422 12.72 -9.70 11.87
C GLN A 422 12.93 -8.23 12.28
N THR A 423 12.64 -7.33 11.36
CA THR A 423 12.92 -5.90 11.52
C THR A 423 11.80 -5.05 10.91
N LYS A 424 11.67 -3.81 11.41
CA LYS A 424 10.75 -2.79 10.87
C LYS A 424 10.94 -2.57 9.36
N PRO A 425 12.17 -2.39 8.82
CA PRO A 425 12.36 -2.22 7.38
C PRO A 425 11.88 -3.41 6.54
N LYS A 426 12.04 -4.66 7.01
CA LYS A 426 11.46 -5.83 6.32
C LYS A 426 9.93 -5.70 6.21
N ALA A 427 9.27 -5.36 7.32
CA ALA A 427 7.82 -5.21 7.33
C ALA A 427 7.38 -4.06 6.40
N CYS A 428 8.08 -2.92 6.44
CA CYS A 428 7.82 -1.79 5.54
C CYS A 428 8.01 -2.16 4.07
N ASN A 429 9.09 -2.87 3.72
CA ASN A 429 9.32 -3.34 2.35
C ASN A 429 8.20 -4.30 1.90
N TYR A 430 7.76 -5.22 2.77
CA TYR A 430 6.63 -6.11 2.48
C TYR A 430 5.34 -5.30 2.23
N GLY A 431 5.09 -4.28 3.04
CA GLY A 431 3.98 -3.36 2.85
C GLY A 431 4.05 -2.55 1.56
N LEU A 432 5.27 -2.26 1.03
CA LEU A 432 5.46 -1.54 -0.23
C LEU A 432 5.09 -2.34 -1.48
N LEU A 433 5.23 -3.67 -1.45
CA LEU A 433 5.07 -4.51 -2.64
C LEU A 433 3.75 -4.28 -3.37
N GLN A 434 2.68 -4.10 -2.60
CA GLN A 434 1.33 -3.92 -3.14
C GLN A 434 0.73 -2.55 -2.82
N ALA A 435 1.55 -1.57 -2.43
CA ALA A 435 1.12 -0.22 -2.09
C ALA A 435 0.59 0.53 -3.32
N LYS A 436 -0.54 1.23 -3.16
CA LYS A 436 -1.30 1.88 -4.24
C LYS A 436 -1.03 3.38 -4.36
N GLY A 437 -0.41 3.99 -3.34
CA GLY A 437 -0.19 5.42 -3.26
C GLY A 437 0.89 5.92 -4.23
N GLU A 438 0.73 7.14 -4.72
CA GLU A 438 1.79 7.89 -5.40
C GLU A 438 2.85 8.35 -4.39
N TYR A 439 2.39 8.69 -3.17
CA TYR A 439 3.24 9.00 -2.03
C TYR A 439 3.10 7.95 -0.94
N VAL A 440 4.16 7.80 -0.15
CA VAL A 440 4.18 6.90 1.01
C VAL A 440 4.81 7.57 2.22
N VAL A 441 4.29 7.29 3.41
CA VAL A 441 4.86 7.71 4.69
C VAL A 441 4.82 6.54 5.67
N ILE A 442 5.83 6.47 6.56
CA ILE A 442 5.82 5.56 7.71
C ILE A 442 5.40 6.34 8.94
N TYR A 443 4.51 5.75 9.74
CA TYR A 443 4.22 6.18 11.11
C TYR A 443 4.40 5.00 12.07
N ASP A 444 5.14 5.24 13.15
CA ASP A 444 5.27 4.27 14.23
C ASP A 444 3.99 4.25 15.08
N ALA A 445 3.74 3.17 15.82
CA ALA A 445 2.48 3.00 16.55
C ALA A 445 2.22 4.10 17.60
N GLU A 446 3.26 4.69 18.16
CA GLU A 446 3.20 5.79 19.14
C GLU A 446 3.05 7.17 18.53
N ASP A 447 3.21 7.31 17.21
CA ASP A 447 3.25 8.59 16.52
C ASP A 447 1.95 9.40 16.61
N ARG A 448 2.15 10.73 16.69
CA ARG A 448 1.08 11.74 16.70
C ARG A 448 1.40 12.81 15.65
N PRO A 449 1.19 12.52 14.35
CA PRO A 449 1.40 13.52 13.32
C PRO A 449 0.39 14.67 13.43
N GLU A 450 0.80 15.87 13.01
CA GLU A 450 -0.13 16.98 12.84
C GLU A 450 -1.21 16.60 11.81
N PRO A 451 -2.48 16.98 12.02
CA PRO A 451 -3.58 16.55 11.14
C PRO A 451 -3.38 16.94 9.67
N ASP A 452 -2.79 18.08 9.38
CA ASP A 452 -2.58 18.65 8.06
C ASP A 452 -1.24 18.24 7.40
N GLN A 453 -0.47 17.34 8.05
CA GLN A 453 0.88 16.99 7.62
C GLN A 453 0.92 16.40 6.19
N LEU A 454 -0.05 15.56 5.80
CA LEU A 454 -0.11 14.97 4.46
C LEU A 454 -0.35 16.03 3.37
N LYS A 455 -1.23 17.02 3.63
CA LYS A 455 -1.46 18.14 2.71
C LYS A 455 -0.24 19.05 2.59
N LYS A 456 0.43 19.33 3.72
CA LYS A 456 1.71 20.08 3.73
C LYS A 456 2.81 19.35 2.94
N ALA A 457 2.93 18.03 3.09
CA ALA A 457 3.88 17.23 2.33
C ALA A 457 3.56 17.23 0.83
N TYR A 458 2.28 17.11 0.46
CA TYR A 458 1.83 17.26 -0.93
C TYR A 458 2.23 18.63 -1.50
N LEU A 459 1.91 19.73 -0.81
CA LEU A 459 2.30 21.09 -1.24
C LEU A 459 3.82 21.23 -1.39
N ALA A 460 4.59 20.61 -0.49
CA ALA A 460 6.03 20.59 -0.57
C ALA A 460 6.53 19.93 -1.85
N PHE A 461 6.00 18.75 -2.20
CA PHE A 461 6.35 18.08 -3.45
C PHE A 461 5.94 18.87 -4.69
N GLN A 462 4.81 19.61 -4.65
CA GLN A 462 4.38 20.46 -5.78
C GLN A 462 5.26 21.71 -5.95
N LYS A 463 5.83 22.23 -4.86
CA LYS A 463 6.63 23.46 -4.87
C LYS A 463 8.10 23.21 -5.23
N LEU A 464 8.60 22.03 -4.94
CA LEU A 464 10.01 21.66 -5.12
C LEU A 464 10.26 21.03 -6.51
N PRO A 465 11.49 21.17 -7.04
CA PRO A 465 11.94 20.43 -8.21
C PRO A 465 11.79 18.91 -8.06
N GLU A 466 11.77 18.19 -9.17
CA GLU A 466 11.49 16.75 -9.21
C GLU A 466 12.50 15.90 -8.45
N GLU A 467 13.76 16.34 -8.39
CA GLU A 467 14.83 15.67 -7.63
C GLU A 467 14.57 15.60 -6.13
N TYR A 468 13.64 16.39 -5.59
CA TYR A 468 13.18 16.24 -4.21
C TYR A 468 12.18 15.10 -4.12
N VAL A 469 12.66 13.96 -3.68
CA VAL A 469 11.90 12.71 -3.62
C VAL A 469 11.49 12.31 -2.21
N CYS A 470 12.05 12.98 -1.21
CA CYS A 470 11.75 12.79 0.21
C CYS A 470 11.47 14.12 0.89
N ILE A 471 10.45 14.13 1.74
CA ILE A 471 10.11 15.24 2.64
C ILE A 471 10.11 14.68 4.07
N GLN A 472 11.06 15.15 4.89
CA GLN A 472 11.14 14.77 6.30
C GLN A 472 10.35 15.77 7.14
N ALA A 473 9.30 15.30 7.82
CA ALA A 473 8.67 16.07 8.88
C ALA A 473 9.50 16.01 10.18
N LYS A 474 9.35 16.99 11.04
CA LYS A 474 10.12 17.07 12.28
C LYS A 474 9.58 16.13 13.34
N LEU A 475 10.47 15.51 14.06
CA LEU A 475 10.11 14.68 15.22
C LEU A 475 10.37 15.44 16.52
N ASN A 476 9.51 15.24 17.51
CA ASN A 476 9.71 15.75 18.86
C ASN A 476 8.89 14.93 19.87
N TYR A 477 9.03 15.21 21.14
CA TYR A 477 8.45 14.41 22.22
C TYR A 477 7.32 15.14 22.97
N PHE A 478 6.20 14.43 23.18
CA PHE A 478 5.07 14.98 23.93
C PHE A 478 5.26 14.90 25.46
N ASN A 479 6.08 13.95 25.96
CA ASN A 479 6.33 13.75 27.39
C ASN A 479 7.57 14.50 27.92
N SER A 480 7.96 15.59 27.28
CA SER A 480 9.16 16.38 27.58
C SER A 480 9.30 16.81 29.05
N ARG A 481 8.19 16.91 29.79
CA ARG A 481 8.16 17.38 31.20
C ARG A 481 8.19 16.25 32.22
N GLN A 482 8.31 14.98 31.81
CA GLN A 482 8.21 13.83 32.70
C GLN A 482 9.40 13.74 33.66
N ASN A 483 10.63 13.90 33.19
CA ASN A 483 11.85 13.92 34.01
C ASN A 483 12.99 14.66 33.29
N LEU A 484 14.19 14.70 33.92
CA LEU A 484 15.35 15.38 33.35
C LEU A 484 15.82 14.74 32.03
N LEU A 485 15.80 13.41 31.93
CA LEU A 485 16.22 12.68 30.73
C LEU A 485 15.33 13.05 29.55
N THR A 486 14.00 13.03 29.72
CA THR A 486 13.05 13.39 28.65
C THR A 486 13.19 14.86 28.22
N ARG A 487 13.53 15.79 29.15
CA ARG A 487 13.83 17.19 28.81
C ARG A 487 15.06 17.32 27.94
N LEU A 488 16.17 16.69 28.34
CA LEU A 488 17.42 16.71 27.58
C LEU A 488 17.24 16.09 26.20
N PHE A 489 16.50 14.98 26.13
CA PHE A 489 16.23 14.29 24.90
C PHE A 489 15.35 15.14 23.94
N THR A 490 14.34 15.82 24.48
CA THR A 490 13.53 16.80 23.72
C THR A 490 14.36 17.95 23.17
N GLN A 491 15.30 18.50 23.96
CA GLN A 491 16.21 19.55 23.50
C GLN A 491 17.12 19.08 22.37
N GLU A 492 17.65 17.86 22.49
CA GLU A 492 18.48 17.25 21.45
C GLU A 492 17.71 17.08 20.15
N TYR A 493 16.47 16.57 20.20
CA TYR A 493 15.61 16.42 19.03
C TYR A 493 15.23 17.77 18.42
N SER A 494 14.94 18.76 19.26
CA SER A 494 14.68 20.12 18.76
C SER A 494 15.90 20.70 18.04
N MET A 495 17.11 20.52 18.59
CA MET A 495 18.35 20.96 17.92
C MET A 495 18.57 20.20 16.61
N TRP A 496 18.27 18.89 16.59
CA TRP A 496 18.47 18.03 15.42
C TRP A 496 17.51 18.43 14.29
N PHE A 497 16.21 18.47 14.54
CA PHE A 497 15.18 18.68 13.51
C PHE A 497 14.95 20.15 13.16
N GLU A 498 15.06 21.07 14.13
CA GLU A 498 14.81 22.48 13.86
C GLU A 498 16.03 23.22 13.29
N LEU A 499 17.23 22.79 13.62
CA LEU A 499 18.46 23.51 13.27
C LEU A 499 19.42 22.70 12.40
N LEU A 500 19.83 21.51 12.87
CA LEU A 500 20.88 20.75 12.22
C LEU A 500 20.46 20.23 10.86
N LEU A 501 19.33 19.52 10.75
CA LEU A 501 18.83 18.99 9.48
C LEU A 501 18.49 20.11 8.48
N VAL A 502 17.95 21.22 8.94
CA VAL A 502 17.69 22.41 8.11
C VAL A 502 19.01 22.99 7.55
N GLY A 503 20.06 23.04 8.37
CA GLY A 503 21.38 23.47 7.94
C GLY A 503 22.04 22.51 6.94
N ILE A 504 21.91 21.20 7.16
CA ILE A 504 22.38 20.15 6.26
C ILE A 504 21.71 20.29 4.89
N MET A 505 20.38 20.45 4.86
CA MET A 505 19.62 20.66 3.63
C MET A 505 20.16 21.86 2.83
N GLN A 506 20.46 22.99 3.47
CA GLN A 506 20.98 24.17 2.82
C GLN A 506 22.41 24.01 2.29
N MET A 507 23.20 23.14 2.91
CA MET A 507 24.57 22.88 2.50
C MET A 507 24.65 21.87 1.35
N ASP A 508 23.51 21.30 0.93
CA ASP A 508 23.40 20.25 -0.09
C ASP A 508 24.36 19.09 0.22
N VAL A 509 24.19 18.49 1.40
CA VAL A 509 24.92 17.30 1.85
C VAL A 509 23.94 16.20 2.26
N PRO A 510 24.39 14.93 2.32
CA PRO A 510 23.50 13.82 2.66
C PRO A 510 22.78 14.02 3.99
N ILE A 511 21.47 13.84 4.00
CA ILE A 511 20.63 13.97 5.20
C ILE A 511 20.38 12.58 5.77
N PRO A 512 20.87 12.27 6.98
CA PRO A 512 20.41 11.06 7.70
C PRO A 512 18.95 11.27 8.13
N LEU A 513 18.06 10.46 7.56
CA LEU A 513 16.62 10.58 7.84
C LEU A 513 16.30 10.15 9.28
N GLY A 514 15.19 10.62 9.82
CA GLY A 514 14.61 10.11 11.05
C GLY A 514 13.81 8.82 10.81
N GLY A 515 13.50 8.07 11.86
CA GLY A 515 12.89 6.74 11.77
C GLY A 515 11.42 6.73 11.33
N THR A 516 10.75 7.89 11.33
CA THR A 516 9.33 8.02 10.98
C THR A 516 9.05 9.36 10.30
N SER A 517 7.82 9.54 9.81
CA SER A 517 7.35 10.79 9.18
C SER A 517 8.19 11.25 7.99
N ASN A 518 8.78 10.30 7.29
CA ASN A 518 9.41 10.49 6.00
C ASN A 518 8.38 10.25 4.91
N HIS A 519 8.08 11.29 4.16
CA HIS A 519 7.19 11.24 3.02
C HIS A 519 8.00 11.05 1.76
N PHE A 520 7.74 9.99 1.00
CA PHE A 520 8.47 9.69 -0.23
C PHE A 520 7.53 9.69 -1.44
N LYS A 521 8.08 10.07 -2.59
CA LYS A 521 7.49 9.67 -3.88
C LYS A 521 7.74 8.17 -4.05
N MET A 522 6.68 7.38 -4.19
CA MET A 522 6.71 5.91 -4.20
C MET A 522 7.66 5.34 -5.25
N GLU A 523 7.63 5.89 -6.44
CA GLU A 523 8.45 5.46 -7.57
C GLU A 523 9.94 5.47 -7.21
N PHE A 524 10.43 6.59 -6.68
CA PHE A 524 11.86 6.76 -6.36
C PHE A 524 12.28 5.90 -5.16
N LEU A 525 11.41 5.72 -4.17
CA LEU A 525 11.68 4.81 -3.06
C LEU A 525 11.87 3.37 -3.54
N ARG A 526 11.04 2.92 -4.49
CA ARG A 526 11.20 1.60 -5.12
C ARG A 526 12.49 1.49 -5.92
N GLN A 527 12.87 2.52 -6.67
CA GLN A 527 14.10 2.55 -7.47
C GLN A 527 15.37 2.42 -6.61
N VAL A 528 15.38 2.98 -5.39
CA VAL A 528 16.52 2.84 -4.48
C VAL A 528 16.48 1.56 -3.64
N GLY A 529 15.53 0.65 -3.89
CA GLY A 529 15.41 -0.64 -3.22
C GLY A 529 14.78 -0.60 -1.83
N GLY A 530 13.99 0.44 -1.50
CA GLY A 530 13.33 0.55 -0.19
C GLY A 530 14.31 0.70 0.97
N TRP A 531 13.98 0.14 2.13
CA TRP A 531 14.82 0.13 3.34
C TRP A 531 15.71 -1.11 3.38
N ASP A 532 16.92 -1.00 3.95
CA ASP A 532 17.79 -2.17 4.16
C ASP A 532 17.39 -2.94 5.43
N PRO A 533 16.85 -4.17 5.33
CA PRO A 533 16.44 -4.95 6.50
C PRO A 533 17.59 -5.32 7.45
N PHE A 534 18.82 -5.28 6.97
CA PHE A 534 20.02 -5.66 7.72
C PHE A 534 20.71 -4.49 8.41
N ASN A 535 20.30 -3.24 8.08
CA ASN A 535 20.83 -2.05 8.72
C ASN A 535 19.98 -1.67 9.95
N VAL A 536 20.63 -1.37 11.05
CA VAL A 536 19.95 -1.01 12.32
C VAL A 536 19.43 0.44 12.30
N THR A 537 20.00 1.30 11.43
CA THR A 537 19.52 2.66 11.15
C THR A 537 19.24 2.78 9.66
N GLU A 538 18.29 2.00 9.21
CA GLU A 538 17.86 1.88 7.82
C GLU A 538 17.39 3.20 7.21
N ASP A 539 16.88 4.08 8.06
CA ASP A 539 16.43 5.44 7.75
C ASP A 539 17.61 6.36 7.39
N ALA A 540 18.62 6.42 8.26
CA ALA A 540 19.82 7.19 7.99
C ALA A 540 20.56 6.68 6.75
N ASP A 541 20.64 5.36 6.57
CA ASP A 541 21.20 4.71 5.39
C ASP A 541 20.44 5.09 4.12
N LEU A 542 19.10 5.02 4.15
CA LEU A 542 18.25 5.40 3.03
C LEU A 542 18.52 6.86 2.59
N GLY A 543 18.66 7.79 3.54
CA GLY A 543 19.03 9.18 3.23
C GLY A 543 20.35 9.31 2.48
N ILE A 544 21.35 8.49 2.82
CA ILE A 544 22.63 8.44 2.09
C ILE A 544 22.46 7.85 0.70
N ARG A 545 21.68 6.76 0.57
CA ARG A 545 21.40 6.13 -0.74
C ARG A 545 20.66 7.08 -1.67
N LEU A 546 19.66 7.81 -1.19
CA LEU A 546 18.98 8.85 -1.98
C LEU A 546 19.97 9.85 -2.53
N TYR A 547 20.88 10.37 -1.69
CA TYR A 547 21.89 11.35 -2.12
C TYR A 547 22.89 10.77 -3.14
N LYS A 548 23.28 9.49 -3.03
CA LYS A 548 24.10 8.78 -4.03
C LYS A 548 23.44 8.78 -5.42
N HIS A 549 22.10 8.66 -5.46
CA HIS A 549 21.31 8.73 -6.69
C HIS A 549 21.01 10.16 -7.16
N ARG A 550 21.61 11.19 -6.54
CA ARG A 550 21.35 12.62 -6.81
C ARG A 550 19.96 13.09 -6.43
N TYR A 551 19.24 12.33 -5.64
CA TYR A 551 17.97 12.74 -5.07
C TYR A 551 18.17 13.59 -3.83
N LYS A 552 17.19 14.46 -3.56
CA LYS A 552 17.23 15.42 -2.47
C LYS A 552 16.11 15.17 -1.47
N THR A 553 16.38 15.53 -0.22
CA THR A 553 15.42 15.57 0.87
C THR A 553 15.20 16.99 1.31
N ALA A 554 13.94 17.38 1.55
CA ALA A 554 13.62 18.66 2.18
C ALA A 554 13.01 18.48 3.56
N ILE A 555 13.17 19.50 4.41
CA ILE A 555 12.62 19.50 5.77
C ILE A 555 11.34 20.33 5.79
N LEU A 556 10.27 19.71 6.30
CA LEU A 556 8.95 20.27 6.40
C LEU A 556 8.71 20.82 7.81
N ASP A 557 8.15 22.03 7.92
CA ASP A 557 7.68 22.58 9.19
C ASP A 557 6.31 22.00 9.57
N SER A 558 6.30 20.72 9.83
CA SER A 558 5.21 19.97 10.45
C SER A 558 5.80 18.96 11.42
N ARG A 559 5.10 18.67 12.51
CA ARG A 559 5.63 17.84 13.60
C ARG A 559 4.88 16.54 13.74
N THR A 560 5.63 15.51 14.09
CA THR A 560 5.13 14.27 14.66
C THR A 560 5.67 14.15 16.08
N TRP A 561 4.76 13.93 17.01
CA TRP A 561 5.07 13.79 18.42
C TRP A 561 5.20 12.32 18.78
N GLU A 562 6.34 11.96 19.37
CA GLU A 562 6.68 10.63 19.85
C GLU A 562 6.73 10.58 21.38
N GLU A 563 7.04 9.43 21.95
CA GLU A 563 7.32 9.26 23.38
C GLU A 563 8.82 9.16 23.63
N ALA A 564 9.38 10.10 24.41
CA ALA A 564 10.77 10.01 24.83
C ALA A 564 10.95 8.91 25.87
N ASN A 565 12.02 8.13 25.75
CA ASN A 565 12.43 7.18 26.80
C ASN A 565 12.66 7.91 28.13
N SER A 566 11.89 7.53 29.14
CA SER A 566 11.99 8.06 30.51
C SER A 566 12.91 7.22 31.41
N ASP A 567 13.28 6.03 30.99
CA ASP A 567 14.19 5.10 31.68
C ASP A 567 15.60 5.13 31.08
N VAL A 568 16.61 5.30 31.94
CA VAL A 568 18.02 5.41 31.50
C VAL A 568 18.53 4.14 30.81
N LYS A 569 18.13 2.94 31.28
CA LYS A 569 18.59 1.69 30.66
C LYS A 569 18.05 1.54 29.25
N ASN A 570 16.78 1.86 29.04
CA ASN A 570 16.15 1.82 27.73
C ASN A 570 16.74 2.89 26.80
N TRP A 571 17.02 4.07 27.32
CA TRP A 571 17.70 5.11 26.58
C TRP A 571 19.12 4.69 26.14
N VAL A 572 19.93 4.08 27.01
CA VAL A 572 21.26 3.57 26.67
C VAL A 572 21.16 2.47 25.59
N ARG A 573 20.18 1.55 25.71
CA ARG A 573 19.96 0.50 24.70
C ARG A 573 19.60 1.10 23.34
N GLN A 574 18.74 2.12 23.32
CA GLN A 574 18.34 2.81 22.10
C GLN A 574 19.55 3.53 21.46
N ARG A 575 20.34 4.26 22.25
CA ARG A 575 21.57 4.93 21.77
C ARG A 575 22.60 3.95 21.25
N SER A 576 22.81 2.82 21.94
CA SER A 576 23.72 1.78 21.48
C SER A 576 23.31 1.22 20.13
N ARG A 577 22.00 1.01 19.89
CA ARG A 577 21.49 0.62 18.57
C ARG A 577 21.80 1.66 17.50
N TRP A 578 21.57 2.94 17.77
CA TRP A 578 21.84 4.02 16.83
C TRP A 578 23.33 4.11 16.49
N ILE A 579 24.20 4.07 17.49
CA ILE A 579 25.66 4.06 17.28
C ILE A 579 26.07 2.88 16.41
N LYS A 580 25.56 1.67 16.70
CA LYS A 580 25.82 0.47 15.89
C LYS A 580 25.36 0.67 14.44
N GLY A 581 24.17 1.19 14.23
CA GLY A 581 23.61 1.43 12.88
C GLY A 581 24.43 2.46 12.10
N TYR A 582 24.82 3.58 12.72
CA TYR A 582 25.70 4.57 12.08
C TYR A 582 27.08 3.97 11.71
N MET A 583 27.62 3.09 12.55
CA MET A 583 28.85 2.36 12.22
C MET A 583 28.63 1.39 11.05
N GLN A 584 27.53 0.66 11.02
CA GLN A 584 27.18 -0.20 9.88
C GLN A 584 27.08 0.62 8.59
N THR A 585 26.30 1.69 8.60
CA THR A 585 26.15 2.60 7.46
C THR A 585 27.50 3.17 7.01
N PHE A 586 28.38 3.54 7.97
CA PHE A 586 29.72 4.00 7.63
C PHE A 586 30.51 2.94 6.88
N PHE A 587 30.61 1.72 7.40
CA PHE A 587 31.41 0.67 6.76
C PHE A 587 30.82 0.19 5.43
N VAL A 588 29.51 0.14 5.31
CA VAL A 588 28.82 -0.23 4.05
C VAL A 588 29.21 0.75 2.94
N HIS A 589 29.03 2.05 3.13
CA HIS A 589 29.30 3.04 2.09
C HIS A 589 30.81 3.31 1.86
N MET A 590 31.66 2.96 2.84
CA MET A 590 33.12 3.05 2.72
C MET A 590 33.78 1.75 2.21
N ARG A 591 33.04 0.82 1.63
CA ARG A 591 33.61 -0.36 0.95
C ARG A 591 34.46 0.03 -0.26
N GLU A 592 33.94 0.98 -1.05
CA GLU A 592 34.58 1.55 -2.23
C GLU A 592 34.70 3.07 -2.08
N PRO A 593 35.64 3.59 -1.24
CA PRO A 593 35.64 5.00 -0.84
C PRO A 593 35.87 5.96 -2.01
N VAL A 594 36.65 5.54 -3.03
CA VAL A 594 36.89 6.35 -4.22
C VAL A 594 35.65 6.45 -5.10
N LYS A 595 34.93 5.34 -5.29
CA LYS A 595 33.65 5.32 -6.03
C LYS A 595 32.62 6.17 -5.30
N PHE A 596 32.49 5.99 -4.00
CA PHE A 596 31.59 6.77 -3.16
C PHE A 596 31.90 8.27 -3.22
N TYR A 597 33.16 8.67 -3.09
CA TYR A 597 33.59 10.08 -3.26
C TYR A 597 33.20 10.65 -4.63
N ARG A 598 33.36 9.89 -5.72
CA ARG A 598 32.91 10.31 -7.05
C ARG A 598 31.43 10.50 -7.18
N GLN A 599 30.62 9.69 -6.44
CA GLN A 599 29.16 9.78 -6.44
C GLN A 599 28.66 11.01 -5.68
N ILE A 600 29.19 11.26 -4.46
CA ILE A 600 28.67 12.31 -3.57
C ILE A 600 29.47 13.61 -3.59
N GLY A 601 30.69 13.59 -4.17
CA GLY A 601 31.57 14.74 -4.26
C GLY A 601 32.21 15.16 -2.93
N PHE A 602 33.04 16.21 -2.97
CA PHE A 602 33.77 16.70 -1.79
C PHE A 602 32.84 17.18 -0.66
N ARG A 603 31.82 17.99 -0.98
CA ARG A 603 30.85 18.52 0.01
C ARG A 603 30.06 17.38 0.65
N GLY A 604 29.56 16.46 -0.19
CA GLY A 604 28.84 15.29 0.29
C GLY A 604 29.68 14.43 1.23
N MET A 605 30.98 14.21 0.90
CA MET A 605 31.90 13.45 1.74
C MET A 605 32.17 14.13 3.09
N LEU A 606 32.36 15.44 3.12
CA LEU A 606 32.53 16.18 4.38
C LEU A 606 31.26 16.07 5.25
N GLY A 607 30.08 16.28 4.66
CA GLY A 607 28.80 16.13 5.38
C GLY A 607 28.59 14.71 5.90
N TYR A 608 28.85 13.71 5.06
CA TYR A 608 28.78 12.30 5.43
C TYR A 608 29.70 11.97 6.61
N LEU A 609 30.98 12.35 6.55
CA LEU A 609 31.93 12.12 7.64
C LEU A 609 31.51 12.84 8.94
N ALA A 610 31.05 14.11 8.84
CA ALA A 610 30.61 14.87 10.00
C ALA A 610 29.36 14.26 10.67
N MET A 611 28.44 13.70 9.89
CA MET A 611 27.17 13.18 10.40
C MET A 611 27.25 11.69 10.73
N ILE A 612 27.72 10.84 9.82
CA ILE A 612 27.69 9.39 9.97
C ILE A 612 28.87 8.89 10.84
N LEU A 613 30.10 9.31 10.56
CA LEU A 613 31.25 8.96 11.39
C LEU A 613 31.27 9.79 12.69
N GLY A 614 30.96 11.08 12.63
CA GLY A 614 31.02 11.98 13.78
C GLY A 614 30.01 11.64 14.87
N THR A 615 28.88 11.00 14.57
CA THR A 615 27.87 10.66 15.59
C THR A 615 28.35 9.55 16.53
N PRO A 616 28.95 8.43 16.10
CA PRO A 616 29.56 7.47 17.02
C PRO A 616 30.90 7.93 17.61
N LEU A 617 31.69 8.68 16.87
CA LEU A 617 33.07 9.03 17.25
C LEU A 617 33.14 10.15 18.29
N LEU A 618 32.32 11.21 18.15
CA LEU A 618 32.37 12.38 19.07
C LEU A 618 32.15 12.00 20.54
N PRO A 619 31.15 11.16 20.92
CA PRO A 619 30.97 10.75 22.31
C PRO A 619 32.14 9.94 22.88
N LEU A 620 32.82 9.16 22.02
CA LEU A 620 34.00 8.38 22.45
C LEU A 620 35.21 9.29 22.70
N LEU A 621 35.38 10.34 21.90
CA LEU A 621 36.49 11.27 22.01
C LEU A 621 36.29 12.36 23.08
N ALA A 622 35.04 12.66 23.42
CA ALA A 622 34.71 13.69 24.43
C ALA A 622 35.03 13.28 25.87
N LYS A 623 35.35 11.99 26.14
CA LYS A 623 35.66 11.47 27.48
C LYS A 623 37.12 11.54 27.85
N HIS A 624 37.98 12.03 26.97
CA HIS A 624 39.41 12.15 27.15
C HIS A 624 39.88 13.58 26.89
#